data_c9569193d5d09a4c635cddaffab047c1
#
_entry.id   c9569193d5d09a4c635cddaffab047c1
#
_cell.length_a   1.000
_cell.length_b   1.000
_cell.length_c   1.000
_cell.angle_alpha   90.00
_cell.angle_beta   90.00
_cell.angle_gamma   90.00
#
_symmetry.space_group_name_H-M   'P 1'
#
loop_
_entity.id
_entity.type
_entity.pdbx_description
1 polymer ?
#
loop_
_entity_poly.entity_id
_entity_poly.type
_entity_poly.pdbx_seq_one_letter_code
_entity_poly.pdbx_strand_id
1 'polypeptide(L)'
;MNGMGVFAAIVEAGSFAAAGDMLDMSQPGVSRVIARLEARLGVRLFDRTSRAVSLTEDGQRFHHLVMPLLAGLQEAADSTSRGSTVLRGRLRVNLDPLMSRLLEQAPIGTFLRSHPELQLELATRTRLGDMIGEGFDLALRFGEHPGSHVHAEKLLESRLVTVAAPAYLARCGRPVTPEQLCEHTCIQLREPEHGRLQDWAFKRGRQRLEVPVTGALTVSDVGSLQRYCLEGEGVAQMLAVGCEAAVKDGSLVELFSEWPDERVALYALTPARQRLTAKTRAFLDFVDTRIHGTALIAPLLPA
;
A
#
# COMPACT_ATOMS: atom_id res chain seq x y z
N MET A 1 -33.15 4.49 -10.91
CA MET A 1 -31.83 4.38 -10.25
C MET A 1 -32.00 4.28 -8.76
N ASN A 2 -31.29 3.35 -8.11
CA ASN A 2 -31.41 3.13 -6.66
C ASN A 2 -30.71 4.28 -5.91
N GLY A 3 -31.32 4.83 -4.85
CA GLY A 3 -30.75 5.92 -4.05
C GLY A 3 -29.33 5.64 -3.50
N MET A 4 -28.97 4.38 -3.31
CA MET A 4 -27.63 3.96 -2.89
C MET A 4 -26.57 4.25 -3.97
N GLY A 5 -26.87 4.00 -5.26
CA GLY A 5 -25.95 4.32 -6.34
C GLY A 5 -25.72 5.82 -6.53
N VAL A 6 -26.79 6.63 -6.33
CA VAL A 6 -26.66 8.10 -6.34
C VAL A 6 -25.85 8.60 -5.14
N PHE A 7 -26.03 8.01 -3.96
CA PHE A 7 -25.22 8.31 -2.79
C PHE A 7 -23.73 8.04 -3.04
N ALA A 8 -23.40 6.87 -3.59
CA ALA A 8 -22.02 6.50 -3.93
C ALA A 8 -21.40 7.48 -4.94
N ALA A 9 -22.14 7.86 -5.99
CA ALA A 9 -21.67 8.80 -6.99
C ALA A 9 -21.38 10.20 -6.41
N ILE A 10 -22.18 10.69 -5.44
CA ILE A 10 -21.93 11.98 -4.79
C ILE A 10 -20.66 11.92 -3.94
N VAL A 11 -20.44 10.84 -3.21
CA VAL A 11 -19.21 10.67 -2.40
C VAL A 11 -17.99 10.62 -3.32
N GLU A 12 -18.08 9.92 -4.43
CA GLU A 12 -17.00 9.78 -5.41
C GLU A 12 -16.71 11.10 -6.14
N ALA A 13 -17.74 11.78 -6.61
CA ALA A 13 -17.61 13.03 -7.36
C ALA A 13 -17.34 14.26 -6.46
N GLY A 14 -17.50 14.15 -5.14
CA GLY A 14 -17.29 15.24 -4.18
C GLY A 14 -18.31 16.37 -4.26
N SER A 15 -19.30 16.31 -5.18
CA SER A 15 -20.36 17.32 -5.29
C SER A 15 -21.63 16.75 -5.93
N PHE A 16 -22.78 17.36 -5.60
CA PHE A 16 -24.08 17.01 -6.21
C PHE A 16 -24.14 17.31 -7.70
N ALA A 17 -23.43 18.36 -8.14
CA ALA A 17 -23.40 18.74 -9.55
C ALA A 17 -22.58 17.73 -10.36
N ALA A 18 -21.35 17.44 -9.93
CA ALA A 18 -20.47 16.48 -10.60
C ALA A 18 -21.07 15.05 -10.60
N ALA A 19 -21.76 14.65 -9.52
CA ALA A 19 -22.52 13.40 -9.51
C ALA A 19 -23.69 13.41 -10.51
N GLY A 20 -24.32 14.55 -10.71
CA GLY A 20 -25.34 14.72 -11.75
C GLY A 20 -24.79 14.46 -13.14
N ASP A 21 -23.65 15.09 -13.46
CA ASP A 21 -22.97 14.89 -14.73
C ASP A 21 -22.54 13.43 -14.95
N MET A 22 -22.00 12.79 -13.89
CA MET A 22 -21.60 11.36 -13.92
C MET A 22 -22.77 10.42 -14.19
N LEU A 23 -23.96 10.77 -13.69
CA LEU A 23 -25.17 9.93 -13.73
C LEU A 23 -26.17 10.31 -14.82
N ASP A 24 -25.83 11.30 -15.66
CA ASP A 24 -26.74 11.90 -16.65
C ASP A 24 -28.07 12.38 -15.99
N MET A 25 -27.92 13.04 -14.83
CA MET A 25 -29.04 13.57 -14.04
C MET A 25 -28.85 15.04 -13.74
N SER A 26 -29.96 15.80 -13.68
CA SER A 26 -29.89 17.16 -13.17
C SER A 26 -29.56 17.19 -11.67
N GLN A 27 -28.80 18.19 -11.21
CA GLN A 27 -28.50 18.37 -9.78
C GLN A 27 -29.75 18.37 -8.89
N PRO A 28 -30.90 19.00 -9.24
CA PRO A 28 -32.14 18.85 -8.49
C PRO A 28 -32.68 17.42 -8.46
N GLY A 29 -32.45 16.64 -9.52
CA GLY A 29 -32.78 15.22 -9.60
C GLY A 29 -31.99 14.41 -8.59
N VAL A 30 -30.67 14.58 -8.57
CA VAL A 30 -29.75 13.96 -7.59
C VAL A 30 -30.18 14.31 -6.15
N SER A 31 -30.43 15.59 -5.88
CA SER A 31 -30.87 16.06 -4.55
C SER A 31 -32.18 15.43 -4.10
N ARG A 32 -33.16 15.27 -4.99
CA ARG A 32 -34.45 14.61 -4.69
C ARG A 32 -34.29 13.12 -4.36
N VAL A 33 -33.39 12.43 -5.08
CA VAL A 33 -33.12 11.00 -4.83
C VAL A 33 -32.51 10.82 -3.43
N ILE A 34 -31.53 11.66 -3.07
CA ILE A 34 -30.90 11.63 -1.73
C ILE A 34 -31.90 11.99 -0.64
N ALA A 35 -32.69 13.03 -0.81
CA ALA A 35 -33.72 13.41 0.18
C ALA A 35 -34.70 12.24 0.47
N ARG A 36 -35.10 11.48 -0.57
CA ARG A 36 -35.93 10.27 -0.38
C ARG A 36 -35.17 9.15 0.33
N LEU A 37 -33.86 8.99 0.07
CA LEU A 37 -33.04 8.01 0.75
C LEU A 37 -32.91 8.36 2.22
N GLU A 38 -32.57 9.61 2.56
CA GLU A 38 -32.48 10.12 3.92
C GLU A 38 -33.81 10.01 4.68
N ALA A 39 -34.93 10.36 4.04
CA ALA A 39 -36.26 10.20 4.62
C ALA A 39 -36.61 8.74 4.92
N ARG A 40 -36.21 7.80 4.06
CA ARG A 40 -36.43 6.36 4.28
C ARG A 40 -35.56 5.79 5.40
N LEU A 41 -34.33 6.32 5.56
CA LEU A 41 -33.39 5.89 6.61
C LEU A 41 -33.68 6.60 7.96
N GLY A 42 -34.40 7.73 7.93
CA GLY A 42 -34.66 8.56 9.10
C GLY A 42 -33.49 9.39 9.58
N VAL A 43 -32.40 9.45 8.81
CA VAL A 43 -31.15 10.16 9.14
C VAL A 43 -30.65 10.99 7.95
N ARG A 44 -29.89 12.04 8.23
CA ARG A 44 -29.17 12.79 7.18
C ARG A 44 -27.84 12.13 6.91
N LEU A 45 -27.51 11.99 5.62
CA LEU A 45 -26.26 11.37 5.19
C LEU A 45 -25.20 12.43 4.80
N PHE A 46 -25.64 13.62 4.38
CA PHE A 46 -24.76 14.71 3.97
C PHE A 46 -24.97 15.96 4.84
N ASP A 47 -23.84 16.61 5.18
CA ASP A 47 -23.86 17.94 5.77
C ASP A 47 -24.00 18.97 4.63
N ARG A 48 -25.05 19.80 4.72
CA ARG A 48 -25.39 20.81 3.72
C ARG A 48 -24.86 22.19 4.06
N THR A 49 -24.11 22.33 5.15
CA THR A 49 -23.64 23.65 5.64
C THR A 49 -22.32 24.08 5.03
N SER A 50 -21.56 23.18 4.37
CA SER A 50 -20.25 23.48 3.78
C SER A 50 -20.34 23.68 2.24
N ARG A 51 -19.42 24.50 1.68
CA ARG A 51 -19.24 24.64 0.24
C ARG A 51 -18.77 23.35 -0.45
N ALA A 52 -18.25 22.41 0.33
CA ALA A 52 -17.90 21.06 -0.10
C ALA A 52 -18.88 20.06 0.53
N VAL A 53 -19.19 18.98 -0.20
CA VAL A 53 -20.03 17.89 0.29
C VAL A 53 -19.23 17.09 1.31
N SER A 54 -19.73 17.04 2.56
CA SER A 54 -19.18 16.18 3.61
C SER A 54 -20.25 15.21 4.11
N LEU A 55 -19.82 14.02 4.52
CA LEU A 55 -20.69 13.04 5.13
C LEU A 55 -20.92 13.39 6.61
N THR A 56 -22.16 13.23 7.08
CA THR A 56 -22.45 13.17 8.51
C THR A 56 -21.87 11.88 9.12
N GLU A 57 -21.88 11.74 10.43
CA GLU A 57 -21.49 10.49 11.10
C GLU A 57 -22.34 9.30 10.62
N ASP A 58 -23.67 9.48 10.49
CA ASP A 58 -24.55 8.47 9.93
C ASP A 58 -24.27 8.22 8.44
N GLY A 59 -23.90 9.27 7.68
CA GLY A 59 -23.45 9.17 6.30
C GLY A 59 -22.17 8.34 6.15
N GLN A 60 -21.19 8.53 7.02
CA GLN A 60 -19.97 7.73 7.06
C GLN A 60 -20.28 6.27 7.37
N ARG A 61 -21.10 6.02 8.40
CA ARG A 61 -21.54 4.67 8.77
C ARG A 61 -22.28 3.99 7.62
N PHE A 62 -23.18 4.71 6.95
CA PHE A 62 -23.92 4.22 5.80
C PHE A 62 -22.99 3.91 4.62
N HIS A 63 -22.02 4.78 4.36
CA HIS A 63 -20.98 4.58 3.34
C HIS A 63 -20.22 3.27 3.58
N HIS A 64 -19.70 3.06 4.79
CA HIS A 64 -18.98 1.84 5.18
C HIS A 64 -19.80 0.56 4.96
N LEU A 65 -21.10 0.62 5.17
CA LEU A 65 -21.97 -0.56 5.01
C LEU A 65 -22.39 -0.80 3.57
N VAL A 66 -22.63 0.26 2.80
CA VAL A 66 -23.26 0.17 1.46
C VAL A 66 -22.24 -0.03 0.35
N MET A 67 -21.06 0.61 0.44
CA MET A 67 -20.06 0.51 -0.63
C MET A 67 -19.61 -0.93 -0.93
N PRO A 68 -19.32 -1.78 0.07
CA PRO A 68 -19.00 -3.18 -0.18
C PRO A 68 -20.11 -3.97 -0.87
N LEU A 69 -21.37 -3.65 -0.53
CA LEU A 69 -22.53 -4.32 -1.13
C LEU A 69 -22.74 -3.90 -2.59
N LEU A 70 -22.56 -2.62 -2.90
CA LEU A 70 -22.65 -2.12 -4.28
C LEU A 70 -21.54 -2.72 -5.16
N ALA A 71 -20.31 -2.79 -4.63
CA ALA A 71 -19.20 -3.44 -5.32
C ALA A 71 -19.48 -4.92 -5.59
N GLY A 72 -20.02 -5.65 -4.61
CA GLY A 72 -20.41 -7.05 -4.78
C GLY A 72 -21.54 -7.26 -5.79
N LEU A 73 -22.52 -6.35 -5.86
CA LEU A 73 -23.58 -6.39 -6.88
C LEU A 73 -23.03 -6.13 -8.28
N GLN A 74 -22.11 -5.18 -8.42
CA GLN A 74 -21.46 -4.90 -9.69
C GLN A 74 -20.65 -6.12 -10.16
N GLU A 75 -19.88 -6.73 -9.27
CA GLU A 75 -19.11 -7.94 -9.55
C GLU A 75 -20.01 -9.11 -9.96
N ALA A 76 -21.15 -9.30 -9.29
CA ALA A 76 -22.12 -10.33 -9.66
C ALA A 76 -22.71 -10.09 -11.07
N ALA A 77 -22.99 -8.81 -11.41
CA ALA A 77 -23.44 -8.43 -12.74
C ALA A 77 -22.36 -8.70 -13.80
N ASP A 78 -21.11 -8.31 -13.51
CA ASP A 78 -19.96 -8.51 -14.41
C ASP A 78 -19.64 -9.99 -14.60
N SER A 79 -19.71 -10.80 -13.54
CA SER A 79 -19.48 -12.26 -13.59
C SER A 79 -20.57 -13.03 -14.34
N THR A 80 -21.78 -12.48 -14.39
CA THR A 80 -22.92 -13.09 -15.09
C THR A 80 -22.89 -12.79 -16.58
N SER A 81 -22.17 -11.75 -16.99
CA SER A 81 -21.94 -11.40 -18.39
C SER A 81 -20.99 -12.43 -19.01
N ARG A 82 -21.51 -13.57 -19.42
CA ARG A 82 -20.78 -14.69 -20.00
C ARG A 82 -19.89 -14.21 -21.15
N GLY A 83 -18.57 -14.23 -20.95
CA GLY A 83 -17.56 -14.08 -21.99
C GLY A 83 -16.74 -12.79 -21.98
N SER A 84 -16.98 -11.83 -21.10
CA SER A 84 -16.15 -10.63 -21.04
C SER A 84 -15.03 -10.80 -19.98
N THR A 85 -13.82 -11.14 -20.45
CA THR A 85 -12.56 -11.02 -19.69
C THR A 85 -12.11 -9.57 -19.54
N VAL A 86 -12.95 -8.61 -19.94
CA VAL A 86 -12.61 -7.18 -19.93
C VAL A 86 -12.84 -6.63 -18.51
N LEU A 87 -11.74 -6.27 -17.85
CA LEU A 87 -11.79 -5.60 -16.57
C LEU A 87 -12.21 -4.14 -16.78
N ARG A 88 -13.21 -3.69 -16.03
CA ARG A 88 -13.81 -2.35 -16.16
C ARG A 88 -13.88 -1.59 -14.84
N GLY A 89 -14.01 -0.28 -14.94
CA GLY A 89 -14.21 0.61 -13.80
C GLY A 89 -12.91 1.01 -13.11
N ARG A 90 -13.00 1.50 -11.89
CA ARG A 90 -11.87 2.06 -11.12
C ARG A 90 -11.34 1.03 -10.14
N LEU A 91 -10.02 0.92 -10.04
CA LEU A 91 -9.29 0.19 -9.01
C LEU A 91 -8.42 1.18 -8.24
N ARG A 92 -8.69 1.36 -6.94
CA ARG A 92 -7.92 2.23 -6.06
C ARG A 92 -7.03 1.40 -5.14
N VAL A 93 -5.74 1.62 -5.23
CA VAL A 93 -4.74 0.87 -4.48
C VAL A 93 -3.95 1.82 -3.58
N ASN A 94 -3.92 1.50 -2.29
CA ASN A 94 -3.05 2.16 -1.31
C ASN A 94 -1.71 1.40 -1.27
N LEU A 95 -0.63 2.09 -1.54
CA LEU A 95 0.72 1.52 -1.58
C LEU A 95 1.54 2.00 -0.39
N ASP A 96 2.26 1.06 0.22
CA ASP A 96 3.42 1.39 1.04
C ASP A 96 4.48 2.15 0.21
N PRO A 97 5.24 3.09 0.79
CA PRO A 97 6.27 3.82 0.07
C PRO A 97 7.30 2.93 -0.67
N LEU A 98 7.69 1.80 -0.08
CA LEU A 98 8.59 0.85 -0.76
C LEU A 98 7.89 0.16 -1.93
N MET A 99 6.63 -0.25 -1.76
CA MET A 99 5.83 -0.84 -2.84
C MET A 99 5.63 0.13 -4.00
N SER A 100 5.40 1.41 -3.72
CA SER A 100 5.31 2.44 -4.75
C SER A 100 6.59 2.48 -5.61
N ARG A 101 7.76 2.49 -4.96
CA ARG A 101 9.06 2.48 -5.66
C ARG A 101 9.31 1.21 -6.47
N LEU A 102 8.95 0.04 -5.95
CA LEU A 102 9.06 -1.21 -6.68
C LEU A 102 8.18 -1.21 -7.93
N LEU A 103 6.98 -0.64 -7.84
CA LEU A 103 6.07 -0.53 -8.97
C LEU A 103 6.48 0.54 -10.00
N GLU A 104 7.27 1.55 -9.64
CA GLU A 104 7.85 2.51 -10.61
C GLU A 104 8.70 1.80 -11.68
N GLN A 105 9.33 0.69 -11.33
CA GLN A 105 10.12 -0.14 -12.25
C GLN A 105 9.27 -1.17 -13.02
N ALA A 106 8.00 -1.31 -12.69
CA ALA A 106 7.09 -2.26 -13.33
C ALA A 106 6.45 -1.64 -14.59
N PRO A 107 6.20 -2.44 -15.65
CA PRO A 107 5.57 -1.93 -16.86
C PRO A 107 4.05 -1.77 -16.68
N ILE A 108 3.62 -0.90 -15.77
CA ILE A 108 2.19 -0.61 -15.50
C ILE A 108 1.46 -0.25 -16.80
N GLY A 109 2.13 0.45 -17.73
CA GLY A 109 1.56 0.73 -19.05
C GLY A 109 1.19 -0.52 -19.85
N THR A 110 1.89 -1.64 -19.66
CA THR A 110 1.52 -2.92 -20.28
C THR A 110 0.27 -3.50 -19.64
N PHE A 111 0.17 -3.46 -18.33
CA PHE A 111 -1.03 -3.88 -17.60
C PHE A 111 -2.27 -3.06 -18.02
N LEU A 112 -2.14 -1.74 -18.11
CA LEU A 112 -3.25 -0.87 -18.54
C LEU A 112 -3.64 -1.07 -20.01
N ARG A 113 -2.68 -1.33 -20.92
CA ARG A 113 -2.99 -1.68 -22.31
C ARG A 113 -3.75 -2.99 -22.45
N SER A 114 -3.48 -3.95 -21.55
CA SER A 114 -4.22 -5.22 -21.50
C SER A 114 -5.62 -5.03 -20.92
N HIS A 115 -5.88 -3.94 -20.22
CA HIS A 115 -7.16 -3.64 -19.56
C HIS A 115 -7.59 -2.18 -19.85
N PRO A 116 -7.96 -1.85 -21.12
CA PRO A 116 -8.18 -0.46 -21.54
C PRO A 116 -9.38 0.23 -20.89
N GLU A 117 -10.32 -0.53 -20.33
CA GLU A 117 -11.51 -0.01 -19.65
C GLU A 117 -11.30 0.08 -18.10
N LEU A 118 -10.10 -0.27 -17.61
CA LEU A 118 -9.75 -0.16 -16.20
C LEU A 118 -9.07 1.19 -15.92
N GLN A 119 -9.58 1.91 -14.94
CA GLN A 119 -8.93 3.09 -14.36
C GLN A 119 -8.18 2.68 -13.09
N LEU A 120 -6.86 2.79 -13.10
CA LEU A 120 -6.01 2.47 -11.96
C LEU A 120 -5.59 3.75 -11.24
N GLU A 121 -5.88 3.83 -9.96
CA GLU A 121 -5.40 4.89 -9.07
C GLU A 121 -4.48 4.30 -8.03
N LEU A 122 -3.23 4.73 -8.02
CA LEU A 122 -2.20 4.37 -7.05
C LEU A 122 -1.98 5.54 -6.10
N ALA A 123 -2.18 5.34 -4.81
CA ALA A 123 -1.92 6.34 -3.78
C ALA A 123 -0.86 5.82 -2.82
N THR A 124 0.27 6.52 -2.73
CA THR A 124 1.32 6.18 -1.77
C THR A 124 1.01 6.81 -0.43
N ARG A 125 0.95 5.98 0.61
CA ARG A 125 0.68 6.43 1.99
C ARG A 125 1.53 5.67 2.99
N THR A 126 1.95 6.36 4.03
CA THR A 126 2.70 5.78 5.15
C THR A 126 1.79 5.01 6.12
N ARG A 127 0.51 5.33 6.18
CA ARG A 127 -0.49 4.68 7.04
C ARG A 127 -1.56 4.00 6.20
N LEU A 128 -2.11 2.91 6.73
CA LEU A 128 -3.23 2.21 6.10
C LEU A 128 -4.47 3.11 6.01
N GLY A 129 -4.76 3.84 7.08
CA GLY A 129 -5.97 4.66 7.17
C GLY A 129 -7.25 3.83 7.18
N ASP A 130 -8.37 4.50 6.91
CA ASP A 130 -9.67 3.86 6.75
C ASP A 130 -9.88 3.46 5.28
N MET A 131 -9.50 2.23 4.93
CA MET A 131 -9.62 1.73 3.56
C MET A 131 -11.03 1.87 2.98
N ILE A 132 -12.05 1.58 3.78
CA ILE A 132 -13.45 1.60 3.34
C ILE A 132 -13.94 3.03 3.19
N GLY A 133 -13.73 3.88 4.21
CA GLY A 133 -14.16 5.28 4.20
C GLY A 133 -13.45 6.11 3.14
N GLU A 134 -12.21 5.74 2.80
CA GLU A 134 -11.44 6.37 1.74
C GLU A 134 -11.63 5.71 0.36
N GLY A 135 -12.40 4.62 0.28
CA GLY A 135 -12.76 3.93 -0.95
C GLY A 135 -11.60 3.19 -1.63
N PHE A 136 -10.64 2.65 -0.86
CA PHE A 136 -9.60 1.78 -1.40
C PHE A 136 -10.09 0.35 -1.55
N ASP A 137 -9.82 -0.25 -2.72
CA ASP A 137 -10.14 -1.66 -3.02
C ASP A 137 -9.04 -2.59 -2.48
N LEU A 138 -7.79 -2.12 -2.45
CA LEU A 138 -6.61 -2.89 -2.10
C LEU A 138 -5.59 -2.00 -1.38
N ALA A 139 -4.87 -2.55 -0.42
CA ALA A 139 -3.61 -1.96 0.04
C ALA A 139 -2.48 -3.00 0.00
N LEU A 140 -1.28 -2.57 -0.39
CA LEU A 140 -0.07 -3.39 -0.37
C LEU A 140 0.90 -2.79 0.65
N ARG A 141 1.20 -3.54 1.73
CA ARG A 141 1.96 -3.01 2.84
C ARG A 141 2.94 -4.01 3.41
N PHE A 142 4.16 -3.51 3.66
CA PHE A 142 5.14 -4.21 4.50
C PHE A 142 4.84 -3.94 5.98
N GLY A 143 5.12 -4.93 6.85
CA GLY A 143 5.04 -4.78 8.29
C GLY A 143 4.20 -5.85 8.98
N GLU A 144 3.63 -5.49 10.12
CA GLU A 144 2.83 -6.39 10.92
C GLU A 144 1.41 -6.60 10.35
N HIS A 145 0.80 -7.72 10.72
CA HIS A 145 -0.57 -8.02 10.34
C HIS A 145 -1.54 -7.00 10.97
N PRO A 146 -2.35 -6.28 10.19
CA PRO A 146 -3.11 -5.11 10.64
C PRO A 146 -4.35 -5.42 11.50
N GLY A 147 -4.51 -6.65 12.00
CA GLY A 147 -5.64 -7.03 12.85
C GLY A 147 -6.93 -7.38 12.08
N SER A 148 -8.07 -7.39 12.79
CA SER A 148 -9.34 -8.01 12.34
C SER A 148 -10.22 -7.18 11.40
N HIS A 149 -9.88 -5.92 11.12
CA HIS A 149 -10.73 -5.01 10.34
C HIS A 149 -10.56 -5.15 8.82
N VAL A 150 -9.52 -5.83 8.38
CA VAL A 150 -9.22 -6.10 6.98
C VAL A 150 -8.97 -7.59 6.79
N HIS A 151 -9.22 -8.08 5.58
CA HIS A 151 -8.72 -9.38 5.16
C HIS A 151 -7.27 -9.19 4.69
N ALA A 152 -6.34 -9.94 5.26
CA ALA A 152 -4.93 -9.87 4.95
C ALA A 152 -4.45 -11.18 4.33
N GLU A 153 -3.90 -11.09 3.15
CA GLU A 153 -3.22 -12.18 2.45
C GLU A 153 -1.73 -11.88 2.41
N LYS A 154 -0.91 -12.79 2.94
CA LYS A 154 0.54 -12.65 2.91
C LYS A 154 1.03 -13.02 1.52
N LEU A 155 1.68 -12.07 0.82
CA LEU A 155 2.20 -12.28 -0.52
C LEU A 155 3.62 -12.83 -0.51
N LEU A 156 4.48 -12.26 0.33
CA LEU A 156 5.89 -12.67 0.44
C LEU A 156 6.48 -12.22 1.78
N GLU A 157 7.74 -12.62 2.01
CA GLU A 157 8.60 -12.05 3.07
C GLU A 157 9.91 -11.56 2.46
N SER A 158 10.35 -10.38 2.86
CA SER A 158 11.67 -9.86 2.53
C SER A 158 12.57 -9.87 3.75
N ARG A 159 13.83 -10.25 3.57
CA ARG A 159 14.85 -10.13 4.62
C ARG A 159 15.11 -8.64 4.90
N LEU A 160 15.38 -8.36 6.17
CA LEU A 160 15.96 -7.08 6.56
C LEU A 160 17.49 -7.22 6.43
N VAL A 161 18.12 -6.39 5.62
CA VAL A 161 19.55 -6.44 5.35
C VAL A 161 20.23 -5.14 5.74
N THR A 162 21.46 -5.24 6.22
CA THR A 162 22.31 -4.09 6.50
C THR A 162 23.28 -3.91 5.35
N VAL A 163 23.33 -2.70 4.78
CA VAL A 163 24.12 -2.41 3.57
C VAL A 163 24.90 -1.11 3.73
N ALA A 164 26.00 -1.01 2.98
CA ALA A 164 26.77 0.23 2.84
C ALA A 164 27.36 0.31 1.43
N ALA A 165 27.60 1.52 0.93
CA ALA A 165 28.32 1.72 -0.31
C ALA A 165 29.80 1.38 -0.14
N PRO A 166 30.49 0.83 -1.20
CA PRO A 166 31.93 0.58 -1.18
C PRO A 166 32.75 1.83 -0.80
N ALA A 167 32.32 3.00 -1.25
CA ALA A 167 33.00 4.27 -0.93
C ALA A 167 32.97 4.59 0.57
N TYR A 168 31.87 4.30 1.27
CA TYR A 168 31.79 4.43 2.71
C TYR A 168 32.74 3.47 3.41
N LEU A 169 32.71 2.19 3.01
CA LEU A 169 33.54 1.15 3.60
C LEU A 169 35.04 1.38 3.39
N ALA A 170 35.42 1.95 2.24
CA ALA A 170 36.81 2.34 1.97
C ALA A 170 37.28 3.46 2.88
N ARG A 171 36.40 4.39 3.26
CA ARG A 171 36.72 5.54 4.11
C ARG A 171 36.68 5.22 5.60
N CYS A 172 35.70 4.44 6.04
CA CYS A 172 35.37 4.24 7.45
C CYS A 172 35.69 2.82 7.97
N GLY A 173 36.16 1.93 7.09
CA GLY A 173 36.34 0.51 7.43
C GLY A 173 35.05 -0.29 7.29
N ARG A 174 35.20 -1.63 7.36
CA ARG A 174 34.06 -2.56 7.29
C ARG A 174 33.81 -3.13 8.68
N PRO A 175 32.62 -2.93 9.26
CA PRO A 175 32.26 -3.59 10.51
C PRO A 175 32.14 -5.10 10.29
N VAL A 176 32.68 -5.90 11.21
CA VAL A 176 32.70 -7.35 11.16
C VAL A 176 31.54 -7.95 11.95
N THR A 177 31.11 -7.27 13.03
CA THR A 177 29.96 -7.68 13.84
C THR A 177 28.94 -6.56 13.95
N PRO A 178 27.64 -6.88 14.17
CA PRO A 178 26.61 -5.86 14.32
C PRO A 178 26.88 -4.84 15.43
N GLU A 179 27.52 -5.25 16.52
CA GLU A 179 27.85 -4.36 17.65
C GLU A 179 28.78 -3.22 17.24
N GLN A 180 29.67 -3.45 16.26
CA GLN A 180 30.57 -2.42 15.75
C GLN A 180 29.84 -1.27 15.03
N LEU A 181 28.54 -1.40 14.75
CA LEU A 181 27.73 -0.31 14.19
C LEU A 181 27.66 0.92 15.12
N CYS A 182 27.90 0.76 16.42
CA CYS A 182 28.00 1.90 17.34
C CYS A 182 29.19 2.83 17.01
N GLU A 183 30.20 2.35 16.26
CA GLU A 183 31.37 3.10 15.81
C GLU A 183 31.20 3.66 14.39
N HIS A 184 30.10 3.33 13.73
CA HIS A 184 29.80 3.71 12.36
C HIS A 184 28.65 4.74 12.27
N THR A 185 28.70 5.59 11.25
CA THR A 185 27.58 6.47 10.93
C THR A 185 26.46 5.64 10.31
N CYS A 186 25.31 5.58 10.98
CA CYS A 186 24.12 4.87 10.50
C CYS A 186 23.06 5.87 10.04
N ILE A 187 22.49 5.65 8.86
CA ILE A 187 21.37 6.44 8.36
C ILE A 187 20.10 5.87 8.98
N GLN A 188 19.43 6.66 9.81
CA GLN A 188 18.26 6.20 10.54
C GLN A 188 16.99 6.48 9.76
N LEU A 189 16.09 5.48 9.72
CA LEU A 189 14.74 5.66 9.21
C LEU A 189 13.79 5.96 10.38
N ARG A 190 13.12 7.10 10.31
CA ARG A 190 12.09 7.48 11.28
C ARG A 190 10.78 6.78 10.90
N GLU A 191 10.25 6.00 11.82
CA GLU A 191 8.97 5.34 11.63
C GLU A 191 7.84 6.37 11.43
N PRO A 192 7.09 6.29 10.32
CA PRO A 192 6.08 7.30 9.99
C PRO A 192 4.88 7.32 10.96
N GLU A 193 4.56 6.18 11.58
CA GLU A 193 3.38 6.05 12.44
C GLU A 193 3.59 6.67 13.81
N HIS A 194 4.74 6.43 14.43
CA HIS A 194 5.01 6.84 15.81
C HIS A 194 6.14 7.87 15.93
N GLY A 195 6.82 8.20 14.83
CA GLY A 195 7.93 9.13 14.80
C GLY A 195 9.17 8.64 15.55
N ARG A 196 9.21 7.37 15.93
CA ARG A 196 10.31 6.77 16.68
C ARG A 196 11.47 6.38 15.78
N LEU A 197 12.65 6.41 16.31
CA LEU A 197 13.83 5.74 15.75
C LEU A 197 13.89 4.37 16.40
N GLN A 198 14.14 3.34 15.61
CA GLN A 198 14.24 1.97 16.11
C GLN A 198 15.70 1.56 16.19
N ASP A 199 16.05 0.85 17.25
CA ASP A 199 17.28 0.10 17.30
C ASP A 199 17.28 -0.98 16.22
N TRP A 200 18.42 -1.27 15.66
CA TRP A 200 18.49 -2.23 14.58
C TRP A 200 18.49 -3.65 15.14
N ALA A 201 17.54 -4.46 14.66
CA ALA A 201 17.39 -5.83 15.06
C ALA A 201 18.17 -6.77 14.13
N PHE A 202 18.85 -7.75 14.73
CA PHE A 202 19.56 -8.83 14.05
C PHE A 202 19.09 -10.16 14.63
N LYS A 203 18.83 -11.14 13.76
CA LYS A 203 18.35 -12.46 14.16
C LYS A 203 19.09 -13.56 13.42
N ARG A 204 19.52 -14.56 14.18
CA ARG A 204 20.16 -15.78 13.67
C ARG A 204 19.70 -16.98 14.53
N GLY A 205 18.79 -17.78 14.00
CA GLY A 205 18.15 -18.85 14.73
C GLY A 205 17.42 -18.35 15.98
N ARG A 206 17.87 -18.76 17.16
CA ARG A 206 17.32 -18.30 18.46
C ARG A 206 18.00 -17.04 18.99
N GLN A 207 19.09 -16.64 18.39
CA GLN A 207 19.83 -15.45 18.79
C GLN A 207 19.11 -14.22 18.25
N ARG A 208 18.86 -13.24 19.11
CA ARG A 208 18.38 -11.91 18.76
C ARG A 208 19.30 -10.88 19.41
N LEU A 209 19.71 -9.91 18.63
CA LEU A 209 20.54 -8.80 19.05
C LEU A 209 19.86 -7.50 18.62
N GLU A 210 19.77 -6.55 19.53
CA GLU A 210 19.33 -5.18 19.24
C GLU A 210 20.53 -4.26 19.42
N VAL A 211 20.86 -3.52 18.38
CA VAL A 211 22.01 -2.63 18.37
C VAL A 211 21.52 -1.19 18.32
N PRO A 212 21.80 -0.39 19.35
CA PRO A 212 21.53 1.03 19.29
C PRO A 212 22.44 1.68 18.26
N VAL A 213 21.86 2.28 17.24
CA VAL A 213 22.61 2.94 16.16
C VAL A 213 22.46 4.45 16.27
N THR A 214 23.53 5.16 15.90
CA THR A 214 23.53 6.61 15.88
C THR A 214 24.02 7.12 14.53
N GLY A 215 23.62 8.33 14.17
CA GLY A 215 24.07 8.97 12.95
C GLY A 215 23.53 10.39 12.82
N ALA A 216 24.23 11.21 12.06
CA ALA A 216 23.84 12.60 11.83
C ALA A 216 22.64 12.74 10.89
N LEU A 217 22.27 11.67 10.16
CA LEU A 217 21.22 11.70 9.15
C LEU A 217 20.05 10.79 9.56
N THR A 218 18.89 11.42 9.67
CA THR A 218 17.61 10.73 9.84
C THR A 218 16.70 11.09 8.69
N VAL A 219 16.10 10.08 8.07
CA VAL A 219 15.16 10.23 6.95
C VAL A 219 13.80 9.66 7.33
N SER A 220 12.75 10.03 6.60
CA SER A 220 11.37 9.58 6.84
C SER A 220 10.81 8.73 5.69
N ASP A 221 11.62 8.47 4.67
CA ASP A 221 11.21 7.64 3.54
C ASP A 221 12.35 6.71 3.07
N VAL A 222 11.96 5.56 2.56
CA VAL A 222 12.88 4.50 2.12
C VAL A 222 13.69 4.88 0.88
N GLY A 223 13.19 5.82 0.07
CA GLY A 223 13.88 6.30 -1.12
C GLY A 223 15.10 7.14 -0.76
N SER A 224 14.93 8.09 0.13
CA SER A 224 16.03 8.89 0.68
C SER A 224 17.03 8.02 1.43
N LEU A 225 16.55 7.03 2.22
CA LEU A 225 17.43 6.07 2.90
C LEU A 225 18.37 5.37 1.92
N GLN A 226 17.82 4.79 0.86
CA GLN A 226 18.59 4.08 -0.15
C GLN A 226 19.55 5.01 -0.90
N ARG A 227 19.08 6.19 -1.28
CA ARG A 227 19.89 7.16 -2.03
C ARG A 227 21.11 7.59 -1.24
N TYR A 228 20.95 8.03 0.01
CA TYR A 228 22.07 8.47 0.82
C TYR A 228 23.02 7.32 1.16
N CYS A 229 22.52 6.10 1.31
CA CYS A 229 23.37 4.94 1.47
C CYS A 229 24.24 4.69 0.22
N LEU A 230 23.66 4.79 -0.99
CA LEU A 230 24.39 4.69 -2.26
C LEU A 230 25.44 5.81 -2.44
N GLU A 231 25.14 7.02 -1.97
CA GLU A 231 26.06 8.16 -1.96
C GLU A 231 27.21 8.00 -0.93
N GLY A 232 27.17 6.95 -0.08
CA GLY A 232 28.20 6.64 0.89
C GLY A 232 28.16 7.48 2.16
N GLU A 233 26.98 8.00 2.52
CA GLU A 233 26.78 8.82 3.71
C GLU A 233 26.71 8.00 5.01
N GLY A 234 26.55 6.68 4.92
CA GLY A 234 26.51 5.80 6.07
C GLY A 234 26.09 4.37 5.76
N VAL A 235 25.96 3.61 6.83
CA VAL A 235 25.36 2.27 6.81
C VAL A 235 23.84 2.42 6.92
N ALA A 236 23.07 1.58 6.23
CA ALA A 236 21.62 1.57 6.32
C ALA A 236 21.08 0.15 6.50
N GLN A 237 19.94 0.03 7.20
CA GLN A 237 19.18 -1.21 7.28
C GLN A 237 17.89 -1.04 6.47
N MET A 238 17.64 -1.97 5.54
CA MET A 238 16.49 -1.90 4.63
C MET A 238 16.04 -3.28 4.17
N LEU A 239 14.85 -3.36 3.58
CA LEU A 239 14.37 -4.62 3.02
C LEU A 239 15.16 -5.01 1.77
N ALA A 240 15.58 -6.27 1.69
CA ALA A 240 16.38 -6.80 0.58
C ALA A 240 15.72 -6.53 -0.79
N VAL A 241 14.40 -6.71 -0.89
CA VAL A 241 13.63 -6.44 -2.11
C VAL A 241 13.80 -5.01 -2.63
N GLY A 242 14.09 -4.05 -1.76
CA GLY A 242 14.30 -2.64 -2.14
C GLY A 242 15.71 -2.33 -2.63
N CYS A 243 16.72 -3.16 -2.33
CA CYS A 243 18.12 -2.88 -2.67
C CYS A 243 18.84 -4.02 -3.44
N GLU A 244 18.11 -5.06 -3.83
CA GLU A 244 18.67 -6.23 -4.51
C GLU A 244 19.51 -5.87 -5.74
N ALA A 245 18.99 -4.99 -6.60
CA ALA A 245 19.71 -4.56 -7.79
C ALA A 245 21.06 -3.93 -7.45
N ALA A 246 21.08 -3.04 -6.45
CA ALA A 246 22.29 -2.36 -6.00
C ALA A 246 23.30 -3.29 -5.32
N VAL A 247 22.82 -4.32 -4.63
CA VAL A 247 23.70 -5.37 -4.07
C VAL A 247 24.26 -6.25 -5.19
N LYS A 248 23.44 -6.58 -6.19
CA LYS A 248 23.85 -7.42 -7.32
C LYS A 248 24.88 -6.74 -8.23
N ASP A 249 24.74 -5.45 -8.47
CA ASP A 249 25.68 -4.67 -9.31
C ASP A 249 26.89 -4.17 -8.51
N GLY A 250 26.95 -4.40 -7.20
CA GLY A 250 28.04 -4.03 -6.31
C GLY A 250 28.01 -2.56 -5.85
N SER A 251 26.99 -1.78 -6.18
CA SER A 251 26.82 -0.41 -5.69
C SER A 251 26.55 -0.36 -4.17
N LEU A 252 26.00 -1.44 -3.63
CA LEU A 252 25.87 -1.67 -2.18
C LEU A 252 26.51 -3.03 -1.82
N VAL A 253 27.09 -3.09 -0.64
CA VAL A 253 27.66 -4.31 -0.05
C VAL A 253 26.80 -4.73 1.13
N GLU A 254 26.32 -5.98 1.12
CA GLU A 254 25.61 -6.56 2.28
C GLU A 254 26.63 -6.84 3.39
N LEU A 255 26.28 -6.40 4.60
CA LEU A 255 27.00 -6.63 5.84
C LEU A 255 26.22 -7.63 6.67
N PHE A 256 26.94 -8.44 7.48
CA PHE A 256 26.34 -9.39 8.43
C PHE A 256 25.38 -10.39 7.77
N SER A 257 25.74 -10.92 6.62
CA SER A 257 24.93 -11.93 5.89
C SER A 257 24.68 -13.21 6.70
N GLU A 258 25.43 -13.43 7.77
CA GLU A 258 25.25 -14.52 8.75
C GLU A 258 24.08 -14.27 9.73
N TRP A 259 23.40 -13.12 9.64
CA TRP A 259 22.20 -12.75 10.42
C TRP A 259 20.95 -12.62 9.50
N PRO A 260 20.50 -13.70 8.80
CA PRO A 260 19.52 -13.60 7.70
C PRO A 260 18.06 -13.66 8.16
N ASP A 261 17.79 -13.84 9.45
CA ASP A 261 16.49 -14.34 9.91
C ASP A 261 15.50 -13.22 10.31
N GLU A 262 15.93 -11.94 10.29
CA GLU A 262 14.98 -10.84 10.46
C GLU A 262 14.23 -10.59 9.15
N ARG A 263 12.90 -10.75 9.18
CA ARG A 263 12.06 -10.71 7.98
C ARG A 263 10.82 -9.86 8.20
N VAL A 264 10.38 -9.20 7.15
CA VAL A 264 9.16 -8.40 7.13
C VAL A 264 8.25 -8.90 6.02
N ALA A 265 7.03 -9.22 6.37
CA ALA A 265 6.04 -9.70 5.42
C ALA A 265 5.42 -8.56 4.61
N LEU A 266 5.13 -8.82 3.33
CA LEU A 266 4.26 -8.00 2.50
C LEU A 266 2.85 -8.59 2.53
N TYR A 267 1.88 -7.78 2.84
CA TYR A 267 0.47 -8.16 2.83
C TYR A 267 -0.31 -7.42 1.74
N ALA A 268 -1.20 -8.17 1.09
CA ALA A 268 -2.33 -7.62 0.37
C ALA A 268 -3.50 -7.50 1.34
N LEU A 269 -3.99 -6.29 1.53
CA LEU A 269 -5.07 -5.97 2.46
C LEU A 269 -6.31 -5.57 1.67
N THR A 270 -7.43 -6.19 1.95
CA THR A 270 -8.74 -5.84 1.37
C THR A 270 -9.76 -5.63 2.48
N PRO A 271 -10.83 -4.86 2.25
CA PRO A 271 -11.90 -4.72 3.24
C PRO A 271 -12.46 -6.09 3.64
N ALA A 272 -12.56 -6.38 4.95
CA ALA A 272 -12.86 -7.73 5.50
C ALA A 272 -14.18 -8.36 4.99
N ARG A 273 -15.11 -7.56 4.46
CA ARG A 273 -16.43 -8.01 3.96
C ARG A 273 -16.53 -8.06 2.43
N GLN A 274 -15.46 -7.74 1.72
CA GLN A 274 -15.41 -7.78 0.25
C GLN A 274 -14.74 -9.06 -0.23
N ARG A 275 -15.35 -9.74 -1.20
CA ARG A 275 -14.63 -10.76 -2.00
C ARG A 275 -13.62 -10.03 -2.90
N LEU A 276 -12.49 -10.66 -3.14
CA LEU A 276 -11.51 -10.18 -4.11
C LEU A 276 -12.20 -10.05 -5.49
N THR A 277 -12.26 -8.81 -5.99
CA THR A 277 -12.84 -8.56 -7.31
C THR A 277 -11.90 -9.03 -8.42
N ALA A 278 -12.42 -9.28 -9.61
CA ALA A 278 -11.59 -9.71 -10.76
C ALA A 278 -10.47 -8.68 -11.06
N LYS A 279 -10.78 -7.38 -10.96
CA LYS A 279 -9.79 -6.29 -11.17
C LYS A 279 -8.69 -6.29 -10.10
N THR A 280 -9.05 -6.53 -8.84
CA THR A 280 -8.10 -6.63 -7.72
C THR A 280 -7.20 -7.85 -7.88
N ARG A 281 -7.76 -8.99 -8.25
CA ARG A 281 -7.00 -10.22 -8.51
C ARG A 281 -6.00 -10.03 -9.65
N ALA A 282 -6.45 -9.51 -10.79
CA ALA A 282 -5.56 -9.28 -11.94
C ALA A 282 -4.42 -8.32 -11.61
N PHE A 283 -4.68 -7.30 -10.77
CA PHE A 283 -3.61 -6.41 -10.32
C PHE A 283 -2.65 -7.12 -9.35
N LEU A 284 -3.14 -7.96 -8.45
CA LEU A 284 -2.30 -8.79 -7.58
C LEU A 284 -1.44 -9.77 -8.40
N ASP A 285 -1.99 -10.43 -9.40
CA ASP A 285 -1.26 -11.33 -10.29
C ASP A 285 -0.15 -10.57 -11.06
N PHE A 286 -0.45 -9.33 -11.50
CA PHE A 286 0.55 -8.45 -12.10
C PHE A 286 1.66 -8.07 -11.12
N VAL A 287 1.34 -7.74 -9.89
CA VAL A 287 2.32 -7.42 -8.83
C VAL A 287 3.15 -8.65 -8.51
N ASP A 288 2.52 -9.81 -8.35
CA ASP A 288 3.16 -11.08 -8.00
C ASP A 288 4.23 -11.47 -9.02
N THR A 289 3.90 -11.43 -10.32
CA THR A 289 4.84 -11.75 -11.40
C THR A 289 6.07 -10.82 -11.41
N ARG A 290 6.00 -9.64 -10.80
CA ARG A 290 7.09 -8.67 -10.74
C ARG A 290 7.95 -8.84 -9.50
N ILE A 291 7.33 -9.17 -8.39
CA ILE A 291 8.03 -9.29 -7.11
C ILE A 291 8.74 -10.65 -7.01
N HIS A 292 8.14 -11.74 -7.51
CA HIS A 292 8.75 -13.08 -7.52
C HIS A 292 9.85 -13.26 -8.58
N GLY A 293 9.96 -12.35 -9.54
CA GLY A 293 11.10 -12.30 -10.47
C GLY A 293 12.41 -11.85 -9.82
N THR A 294 12.37 -11.42 -8.56
CA THR A 294 13.51 -10.92 -7.79
C THR A 294 14.09 -12.05 -6.93
N ALA A 295 15.31 -12.48 -7.19
CA ALA A 295 15.91 -13.76 -6.76
C ALA A 295 16.17 -13.94 -5.24
N LEU A 296 15.90 -12.93 -4.41
CA LEU A 296 16.12 -12.98 -2.94
C LEU A 296 14.85 -13.27 -2.12
N ILE A 297 13.75 -13.59 -2.79
CA ILE A 297 12.47 -13.86 -2.13
C ILE A 297 12.25 -15.37 -2.13
N ALA A 298 12.26 -15.98 -0.96
CA ALA A 298 11.85 -17.39 -0.83
C ALA A 298 10.35 -17.51 -1.15
N PRO A 299 9.96 -18.28 -2.18
CA PRO A 299 8.54 -18.56 -2.40
C PRO A 299 7.95 -19.23 -1.17
N LEU A 300 6.76 -18.80 -0.76
CA LEU A 300 5.97 -19.56 0.19
C LEU A 300 5.63 -20.89 -0.47
N LEU A 301 6.11 -22.00 0.10
CA LEU A 301 5.67 -23.34 -0.31
C LEU A 301 4.15 -23.40 -0.14
N PRO A 302 3.42 -23.92 -1.15
CA PRO A 302 1.99 -24.13 -0.99
C PRO A 302 1.75 -25.10 0.17
N ALA A 303 0.80 -24.76 1.04
CA ALA A 303 0.34 -25.61 2.13
C ALA A 303 -0.42 -26.84 1.62
#